data_57f1e8a74132cf60de2da6d1e4f123cd
#
_entry.id   57f1e8a74132cf60de2da6d1e4f123cd
#
_cell.length_a   1.000
_cell.length_b   1.000
_cell.length_c   1.000
_cell.angle_alpha   90.00
_cell.angle_beta   90.00
_cell.angle_gamma   90.00
#
_symmetry.space_group_name_H-M   'P 1'
#
loop_
_entity.id
_entity.type
_entity.pdbx_description
1 polymer ?
#
loop_
_entity_poly.entity_id
_entity_poly.type
_entity_poly.pdbx_seq_one_letter_code
_entity_poly.pdbx_strand_id
1 'polypeptide(L)' 'MNLKDKINKMIEMGFTFGQLGKICNCHPTSISKWIREEHKISIRMEESIENHLKSFTKQLDEVWK' A
#
# COMPACT_ATOMS: atom_id res chain seq x y z
N MET A 1 -3.51 13.13 2.29
CA MET A 1 -3.61 11.76 2.82
C MET A 1 -2.27 11.08 2.70
N ASN A 2 -1.73 10.54 3.79
CA ASN A 2 -0.44 9.87 3.74
C ASN A 2 -0.57 8.45 3.20
N LEU A 3 0.56 7.80 2.96
CA LEU A 3 0.57 6.48 2.34
C LEU A 3 -0.10 5.41 3.21
N LYS A 4 0.08 5.47 4.52
CA LYS A 4 -0.57 4.53 5.43
C LYS A 4 -2.09 4.64 5.36
N ASP A 5 -2.59 5.87 5.29
CA ASP A 5 -4.03 6.09 5.20
C ASP A 5 -4.58 5.54 3.89
N LYS A 6 -3.84 5.67 2.80
CA LYS A 6 -4.24 5.11 1.52
C LYS A 6 -4.33 3.60 1.57
N ILE A 7 -3.35 2.96 2.19
CA ILE A 7 -3.34 1.51 2.34
C ILE A 7 -4.49 1.05 3.22
N ASN A 8 -4.74 1.73 4.34
CA ASN A 8 -5.86 1.41 5.21
C ASN A 8 -7.19 1.53 4.48
N LYS A 9 -7.32 2.54 3.66
CA LYS A 9 -8.52 2.74 2.86
C LYS A 9 -8.73 1.60 1.86
N MET A 10 -7.65 1.13 1.23
CA MET A 10 -7.73 -0.01 0.34
C MET A 10 -8.19 -1.27 1.08
N ILE A 11 -7.69 -1.47 2.30
CA ILE A 11 -8.11 -2.61 3.12
C ILE A 11 -9.59 -2.51 3.45
N GLU A 12 -10.08 -1.33 3.78
CA GLU A 12 -11.51 -1.11 4.02
C GLU A 12 -12.35 -1.42 2.78
N MET A 13 -11.79 -1.23 1.60
CA MET A 13 -12.46 -1.54 0.34
C MET A 13 -12.46 -3.03 -0.01
N GLY A 14 -11.79 -3.85 0.79
CA GLY A 14 -11.75 -5.29 0.59
C GLY A 14 -10.43 -5.86 0.13
N PHE A 15 -9.40 -5.04 -0.01
CA PHE A 15 -8.07 -5.54 -0.37
C PHE A 15 -7.43 -6.24 0.83
N THR A 16 -6.68 -7.31 0.56
CA THR A 16 -5.95 -8.02 1.59
C THR A 16 -4.47 -7.62 1.55
N PHE A 17 -3.75 -7.89 2.64
CA PHE A 17 -2.31 -7.66 2.65
C PHE A 17 -1.60 -8.48 1.57
N GLY A 18 -2.10 -9.69 1.29
CA GLY A 18 -1.56 -10.50 0.22
C GLY A 18 -1.67 -9.82 -1.15
N GLN A 19 -2.83 -9.24 -1.43
CA GLN A 19 -3.05 -8.51 -2.67
C GLN A 19 -2.17 -7.27 -2.74
N LEU A 20 -2.08 -6.52 -1.65
CA LEU A 20 -1.24 -5.33 -1.59
C LEU A 20 0.24 -5.68 -1.77
N GLY A 21 0.68 -6.80 -1.20
CA GLY A 21 2.04 -7.28 -1.38
C GLY A 21 2.36 -7.55 -2.84
N LYS A 22 1.42 -8.17 -3.55
CA LYS A 22 1.59 -8.42 -4.99
C LYS A 22 1.64 -7.12 -5.79
N ILE A 23 0.75 -6.18 -5.47
CA ILE A 23 0.71 -4.89 -6.15
C ILE A 23 2.01 -4.13 -5.94
N CYS A 24 2.51 -4.14 -4.71
CA CYS A 24 3.71 -3.38 -4.33
C CYS A 24 5.01 -4.16 -4.51
N ASN A 25 4.92 -5.39 -4.97
CA ASN A 25 6.07 -6.27 -5.16
C ASN A 25 6.89 -6.44 -3.88
N CYS A 26 6.21 -6.69 -2.77
CA CYS A 26 6.85 -6.93 -1.48
C CYS A 26 6.05 -7.98 -0.69
N HIS A 27 6.65 -8.45 0.38
CA HIS A 27 6.02 -9.49 1.19
C HIS A 27 4.84 -8.90 1.99
N PRO A 28 3.71 -9.60 2.06
CA PRO A 28 2.54 -9.10 2.81
C PRO A 28 2.85 -8.81 4.27
N THR A 29 3.71 -9.60 4.89
CA THR A 29 4.11 -9.40 6.28
C THR A 29 4.79 -8.05 6.50
N SER A 30 5.59 -7.62 5.54
CA SER A 30 6.27 -6.33 5.62
C SER A 30 5.26 -5.18 5.65
N ILE A 31 4.24 -5.25 4.82
CA ILE A 31 3.19 -4.23 4.79
C ILE A 31 2.41 -4.24 6.10
N SER A 32 2.04 -5.42 6.57
CA SER A 32 1.28 -5.58 7.81
C SER A 32 2.02 -4.98 9.01
N LYS A 33 3.29 -5.30 9.14
CA LYS A 33 4.11 -4.79 10.24
C LYS A 33 4.26 -3.28 10.18
N TRP A 34 4.47 -2.77 9.00
CA TRP A 34 4.60 -1.33 8.80
C TRP A 34 3.30 -0.60 9.17
N ILE A 35 2.16 -1.10 8.73
CA ILE A 35 0.87 -0.48 9.00
C ILE A 35 0.56 -0.46 10.51
N ARG A 36 0.97 -1.50 11.22
CA ARG A 36 0.79 -1.58 12.68
C ARG A 36 1.83 -0.78 13.45
N GLU A 37 2.74 -0.11 12.75
CA GLU A 37 3.82 0.70 13.34
C GLU A 37 4.83 -0.11 14.16
N GLU A 38 4.84 -1.40 13.98
CA GLU A 38 5.83 -2.27 14.61
C GLU A 38 7.18 -2.17 13.92
N HIS A 39 7.20 -1.53 12.75
CA HIS A 39 8.36 -1.56 11.88
C HIS A 39 8.40 -0.30 11.03
N LYS A 40 9.55 0.33 10.95
CA LYS A 40 9.75 1.48 10.08
C LYS A 40 10.38 1.03 8.77
N ILE A 41 9.94 1.58 7.67
CA ILE A 41 10.54 1.30 6.37
C ILE A 41 11.34 2.52 5.90
N SER A 42 12.28 2.28 4.99
CA SER A 42 13.07 3.37 4.43
C SER A 42 12.20 4.24 3.51
N ILE A 43 12.65 5.48 3.32
CA ILE A 43 11.97 6.40 2.40
C ILE A 43 11.93 5.79 1.00
N ARG A 44 13.01 5.12 0.61
CA ARG A 44 13.09 4.46 -0.70
C ARG A 44 12.00 3.41 -0.88
N MET A 45 11.78 2.61 0.14
CA MET A 45 10.74 1.58 0.10
C MET A 45 9.35 2.21 0.08
N GLU A 46 9.16 3.25 0.88
CA GLU A 46 7.90 3.98 0.92
C GLU A 46 7.57 4.58 -0.46
N GLU A 47 8.55 5.18 -1.12
CA GLU A 47 8.37 5.70 -2.48
C GLU A 47 8.04 4.59 -3.47
N SER A 48 8.71 3.45 -3.34
CA SER A 48 8.44 2.30 -4.21
C SER A 48 7.00 1.81 -4.07
N ILE A 49 6.55 1.67 -2.84
CA ILE A 49 5.16 1.25 -2.57
C ILE A 49 4.19 2.28 -3.13
N GLU A 50 4.45 3.56 -2.90
CA GLU A 50 3.59 4.62 -3.42
C GLU A 50 3.51 4.60 -4.94
N ASN A 51 4.64 4.42 -5.61
CA ASN A 51 4.67 4.36 -7.07
C ASN A 51 3.88 3.16 -7.60
N HIS A 52 4.02 2.00 -6.96
CA HIS A 52 3.26 0.81 -7.36
C HIS A 52 1.76 1.03 -7.17
N LEU A 53 1.37 1.65 -6.06
CA LEU A 53 -0.04 1.94 -5.81
C LEU A 53 -0.59 2.95 -6.80
N LYS A 54 0.17 3.98 -7.12
CA LYS A 54 -0.24 4.97 -8.13
C LYS A 54 -0.46 4.32 -9.49
N SER A 55 0.45 3.44 -9.89
CA SER A 55 0.34 2.73 -11.16
C SER A 55 -0.88 1.84 -11.18
N PHE A 56 -1.15 1.15 -10.08
CA PHE A 56 -2.31 0.28 -9.96
C PHE A 56 -3.61 1.08 -9.96
N THR A 57 -3.69 2.13 -9.15
CA THR A 57 -4.90 2.93 -9.00
C THR A 57 -5.18 3.82 -10.20
N LYS A 58 -4.20 4.02 -11.06
CA LYS A 58 -4.42 4.74 -12.30
C LYS A 58 -5.47 4.06 -13.17
N GLN A 59 -5.58 2.74 -13.04
CA GLN A 59 -6.61 1.95 -13.72
C GLN A 59 -7.94 2.00 -12.98
N LEU A 60 -7.92 2.42 -11.72
CA LEU A 60 -9.10 2.56 -10.86
C LEU A 60 -9.31 4.03 -10.47
N ASP A 61 -9.05 4.91 -11.42
CA ASP A 61 -9.03 6.35 -11.21
C ASP A 61 -10.27 6.88 -10.49
N GLU A 62 -11.43 6.34 -10.82
CA GLU A 62 -12.70 6.75 -10.23
C GLU A 62 -12.78 6.45 -8.73
N VAL A 63 -12.04 5.47 -8.29
CA VAL A 63 -12.07 5.02 -6.89
C VAL A 63 -11.11 5.81 -6.02
N TRP A 64 -10.06 6.34 -6.64
CA TRP A 64 -8.92 6.88 -5.91
C TRP A 64 -8.73 8.38 -5.96
N LYS A 65 -9.64 9.07 -6.48
CA LYS A 65 -9.53 10.53 -6.54
C LYS A 65 -9.60 11.19 -5.18
#